data_6ae2bbcfd91649776fb3edf92cb03cd3
#
_entry.id   6ae2bbcfd91649776fb3edf92cb03cd3
#
_cell.length_a   1.000
_cell.length_b   1.000
_cell.length_c   1.000
_cell.angle_alpha   90.00
_cell.angle_beta   90.00
_cell.angle_gamma   90.00
#
_symmetry.space_group_name_H-M   'P 1'
#
loop_
_entity.id
_entity.type
_entity.pdbx_description
1 polymer ?
#
loop_
_entity_poly.entity_id
_entity_poly.type
_entity_poly.pdbx_seq_one_letter_code
_entity_poly.pdbx_strand_id
1 'polypeptide(L)'
;MGLKDQIIADLTSAMKAKDADRTGTLRMMKASLMNRQIDKGGELTDEEVTKTLQSLVKQRRDSIEQYEKAGRAELAAKEATEIAVIDAYLPQAASQEEITRAVEEAVQETCASSMKDMGNVMKAAMARLAGKSADGRAVSDAVKSHLSS
;
A
#
# COMPACT_ATOMS: atom_id res chain seq x y z
N MET A 1 0.58 4.20 20.87
CA MET A 1 1.69 4.60 20.00
C MET A 1 1.27 4.57 18.53
N GLY A 2 1.50 5.66 17.84
CA GLY A 2 1.14 5.75 16.43
C GLY A 2 2.15 5.06 15.53
N LEU A 3 1.78 4.90 14.27
CA LEU A 3 2.62 4.27 13.24
C LEU A 3 3.95 5.01 13.05
N LYS A 4 3.92 6.34 13.06
CA LYS A 4 5.13 7.17 12.97
C LYS A 4 6.08 6.89 14.13
N ASP A 5 5.56 6.80 15.35
CA ASP A 5 6.35 6.52 16.55
C ASP A 5 7.02 5.14 16.46
N GLN A 6 6.32 4.17 15.91
CA GLN A 6 6.87 2.84 15.70
C GLN A 6 8.03 2.87 14.69
N ILE A 7 7.89 3.62 13.61
CA ILE A 7 8.94 3.78 12.61
C ILE A 7 10.20 4.39 13.26
N ILE A 8 10.01 5.40 14.10
CA ILE A 8 11.13 6.07 14.81
C ILE A 8 11.80 5.09 15.78
N ALA A 9 11.03 4.32 16.52
CA ALA A 9 11.57 3.31 17.43
C ALA A 9 12.34 2.22 16.68
N ASP A 10 11.83 1.76 15.55
CA ASP A 10 12.47 0.76 14.70
C ASP A 10 13.76 1.29 14.08
N LEU A 11 13.80 2.58 13.74
CA LEU A 11 15.02 3.24 13.28
C LEU A 11 16.11 3.16 14.35
N THR A 12 15.78 3.46 15.60
CA THR A 12 16.71 3.36 16.71
C THR A 12 17.22 1.94 16.87
N SER A 13 16.34 0.94 16.78
CA SER A 13 16.70 -0.47 16.86
C SER A 13 17.62 -0.90 15.72
N ALA A 14 17.36 -0.46 14.50
CA ALA A 14 18.18 -0.77 13.34
C ALA A 14 19.59 -0.15 13.47
N MET A 15 19.67 1.05 14.01
CA MET A 15 20.96 1.71 14.27
C MET A 15 21.77 0.93 15.30
N LYS A 16 21.14 0.47 16.38
CA LYS A 16 21.79 -0.33 17.41
C LYS A 16 22.26 -1.69 16.87
N ALA A 17 21.49 -2.28 15.97
CA ALA A 17 21.81 -3.56 15.34
C ALA A 17 22.86 -3.41 14.23
N LYS A 18 23.24 -2.17 13.87
CA LYS A 18 24.18 -1.86 12.79
C LYS A 18 23.69 -2.40 11.43
N ASP A 19 22.40 -2.44 11.24
CA ASP A 19 21.77 -2.82 9.98
C ASP A 19 21.73 -1.58 9.07
N ALA A 20 22.76 -1.38 8.27
CA ALA A 20 22.94 -0.17 7.47
C ALA A 20 21.81 0.04 6.44
N ASP A 21 21.41 -1.02 5.75
CA ASP A 21 20.38 -0.92 4.69
C ASP A 21 19.02 -0.55 5.29
N ARG A 22 18.63 -1.24 6.35
CA ARG A 22 17.38 -0.96 7.05
C ARG A 22 17.39 0.43 7.66
N THR A 23 18.49 0.83 8.27
CA THR A 23 18.67 2.16 8.86
C THR A 23 18.50 3.25 7.80
N GLY A 24 19.14 3.09 6.64
CA GLY A 24 19.03 4.04 5.54
C GLY A 24 17.60 4.23 5.07
N THR A 25 16.88 3.14 4.87
CA THR A 25 15.48 3.18 4.43
C THR A 25 14.58 3.83 5.49
N LEU A 26 14.74 3.46 6.76
CA LEU A 26 13.96 4.03 7.86
C LEU A 26 14.24 5.52 8.07
N ARG A 27 15.47 5.97 7.88
CA ARG A 27 15.81 7.40 7.92
C ARG A 27 15.10 8.17 6.83
N MET A 28 15.08 7.63 5.63
CA MET A 28 14.39 8.24 4.50
C MET A 28 12.88 8.30 4.75
N MET A 29 12.29 7.24 5.29
CA MET A 29 10.88 7.22 5.66
C MET A 29 10.57 8.30 6.70
N LYS A 30 11.38 8.40 7.74
CA LYS A 30 11.24 9.42 8.78
C LYS A 30 11.30 10.83 8.18
N ALA A 31 12.29 11.08 7.31
CA ALA A 31 12.44 12.38 6.66
C ALA A 31 11.21 12.75 5.82
N SER A 32 10.67 11.80 5.07
CA SER A 32 9.46 12.02 4.26
C SER A 32 8.25 12.34 5.13
N LEU A 33 8.10 11.64 6.27
CA LEU A 33 7.02 11.89 7.21
C LEU A 33 7.15 13.25 7.87
N MET A 34 8.36 13.66 8.25
CA MET A 34 8.61 14.97 8.83
C MET A 34 8.32 16.09 7.85
N ASN A 35 8.70 15.93 6.59
CA ASN A 35 8.39 16.90 5.54
C ASN A 35 6.88 17.03 5.35
N ARG A 36 6.18 15.92 5.34
CA ARG A 36 4.72 15.91 5.22
C ARG A 36 4.05 16.60 6.41
N GLN A 37 4.59 16.39 7.59
CA GLN A 37 4.11 17.02 8.82
C GLN A 37 4.28 18.53 8.77
N ILE A 38 5.41 19.01 8.26
CA ILE A 38 5.67 20.43 8.06
C ILE A 38 4.67 21.03 7.07
N ASP A 39 4.45 20.36 5.94
CA ASP A 39 3.50 20.83 4.93
C ASP A 39 2.07 20.90 5.47
N LYS A 40 1.69 19.93 6.29
CA LYS A 40 0.37 19.91 6.93
C LYS A 40 0.24 20.99 8.02
N GLY A 41 1.33 21.29 8.70
CA GLY A 41 1.33 22.22 9.84
C GLY A 41 0.89 21.57 11.15
N GLY A 42 1.04 20.25 11.29
CA GLY A 42 0.67 19.52 12.49
C GLY A 42 0.97 18.04 12.40
N GLU A 43 0.63 17.28 13.44
CA GLU A 43 0.87 15.85 13.49
C GLU A 43 0.09 15.10 12.40
N LEU A 44 0.70 14.03 11.89
CA LEU A 44 0.07 13.17 10.89
C LEU A 44 -0.76 12.09 11.59
N THR A 45 -1.93 11.81 11.03
CA THR A 45 -2.72 10.64 11.44
C THR A 45 -2.07 9.38 10.88
N ASP A 46 -2.41 8.20 11.42
CA ASP A 46 -1.90 6.93 10.90
C ASP A 46 -2.30 6.74 9.43
N GLU A 47 -3.50 7.20 9.04
CA GLU A 47 -3.94 7.17 7.65
C GLU A 47 -3.04 8.02 6.74
N GLU A 48 -2.68 9.22 7.18
CA GLU A 48 -1.78 10.10 6.44
C GLU A 48 -0.37 9.51 6.35
N VAL A 49 0.11 8.88 7.41
CA VAL A 49 1.39 8.14 7.41
C VAL A 49 1.33 7.03 6.37
N THR A 50 0.28 6.23 6.37
CA THR A 50 0.09 5.13 5.41
C THR A 50 0.10 5.64 3.97
N LYS A 51 -0.61 6.72 3.68
CA LYS A 51 -0.63 7.30 2.33
C LYS A 51 0.75 7.78 1.88
N THR A 52 1.50 8.39 2.78
CA THR A 52 2.87 8.84 2.49
C THR A 52 3.76 7.65 2.15
N LEU A 53 3.68 6.57 2.93
CA LEU A 53 4.46 5.36 2.69
C LEU A 53 4.06 4.69 1.38
N GLN A 54 2.78 4.67 1.04
CA GLN A 54 2.30 4.13 -0.24
C GLN A 54 2.87 4.91 -1.43
N SER A 55 2.99 6.23 -1.31
CA SER A 55 3.63 7.06 -2.34
C SER A 55 5.10 6.72 -2.50
N LEU A 56 5.81 6.46 -1.40
CA LEU A 56 7.22 6.05 -1.43
C LEU A 56 7.40 4.71 -2.16
N VAL A 57 6.50 3.76 -1.90
CA VAL A 57 6.52 2.46 -2.59
C VAL A 57 6.28 2.64 -4.09
N LYS A 58 5.30 3.46 -4.46
CA LYS A 58 4.99 3.73 -5.87
C LYS A 58 6.18 4.33 -6.60
N GLN A 59 6.85 5.32 -6.00
CA GLN A 59 8.05 5.93 -6.58
C GLN A 59 9.14 4.88 -6.82
N ARG A 60 9.32 3.95 -5.89
CA ARG A 60 10.32 2.89 -6.01
C ARG A 60 9.96 1.87 -7.06
N ARG A 61 8.70 1.53 -7.21
CA ARG A 61 8.25 0.65 -8.29
C ARG A 61 8.51 1.27 -9.65
N ASP A 62 8.25 2.56 -9.80
CA ASP A 62 8.55 3.29 -11.04
C ASP A 62 10.05 3.29 -11.31
N SER A 63 10.88 3.48 -10.28
CA SER A 63 12.34 3.43 -10.40
C SER A 63 12.83 2.03 -10.81
N ILE A 64 12.25 0.97 -10.22
CA ILE A 64 12.59 -0.41 -10.56
C ILE A 64 12.33 -0.65 -12.05
N GLU A 65 11.17 -0.23 -12.56
CA GLU A 65 10.84 -0.37 -13.97
C GLU A 65 11.85 0.32 -14.86
N GLN A 66 12.25 1.53 -14.50
CA GLN A 66 13.27 2.29 -15.24
C GLN A 66 14.62 1.58 -15.22
N TYR A 67 15.06 1.11 -14.06
CA TYR A 67 16.34 0.40 -13.94
C TYR A 67 16.35 -0.91 -14.70
N GLU A 68 15.26 -1.65 -14.67
CA GLU A 68 15.15 -2.91 -15.44
C GLU A 68 15.23 -2.64 -16.94
N LYS A 69 14.56 -1.61 -17.44
CA LYS A 69 14.64 -1.20 -18.85
C LYS A 69 16.05 -0.77 -19.25
N ALA A 70 16.79 -0.19 -18.32
CA ALA A 70 18.17 0.26 -18.55
C ALA A 70 19.21 -0.84 -18.32
N GLY A 71 18.79 -2.07 -17.97
CA GLY A 71 19.70 -3.18 -17.69
C GLY A 71 20.46 -3.04 -16.38
N ARG A 72 19.95 -2.25 -15.44
CA ARG A 72 20.60 -1.98 -14.15
C ARG A 72 19.95 -2.80 -13.04
N ALA A 73 20.08 -4.12 -13.12
CA ALA A 73 19.44 -5.06 -12.20
C ALA A 73 19.83 -4.84 -10.73
N GLU A 74 21.07 -4.45 -10.47
CA GLU A 74 21.56 -4.20 -9.12
C GLU A 74 20.87 -3.01 -8.45
N LEU A 75 20.56 -1.97 -9.21
CA LEU A 75 19.84 -0.80 -8.70
C LEU A 75 18.37 -1.12 -8.48
N ALA A 76 17.78 -1.91 -9.38
CA ALA A 76 16.40 -2.39 -9.21
C ALA A 76 16.27 -3.25 -7.95
N ALA A 77 17.23 -4.13 -7.69
CA ALA A 77 17.23 -4.98 -6.50
C ALA A 77 17.32 -4.18 -5.21
N LYS A 78 18.12 -3.11 -5.21
CA LYS A 78 18.23 -2.21 -4.05
C LYS A 78 16.89 -1.53 -3.76
N GLU A 79 16.21 -1.03 -4.79
CA GLU A 79 14.89 -0.41 -4.63
C GLU A 79 13.88 -1.43 -4.09
N ALA A 80 13.92 -2.67 -4.57
CA ALA A 80 13.03 -3.73 -4.09
C ALA A 80 13.25 -4.04 -2.61
N THR A 81 14.50 -4.02 -2.15
CA THR A 81 14.84 -4.21 -0.74
C THR A 81 14.23 -3.09 0.12
N GLU A 82 14.30 -1.85 -0.36
CA GLU A 82 13.70 -0.70 0.32
C GLU A 82 12.18 -0.82 0.40
N ILE A 83 11.54 -1.29 -0.67
CA ILE A 83 10.09 -1.54 -0.68
C ILE A 83 9.72 -2.54 0.41
N ALA A 84 10.49 -3.61 0.58
CA ALA A 84 10.21 -4.63 1.60
C ALA A 84 10.20 -4.02 3.01
N VAL A 85 11.11 -3.09 3.30
CA VAL A 85 11.15 -2.40 4.59
C VAL A 85 9.90 -1.54 4.79
N ILE A 86 9.49 -0.81 3.76
CA ILE A 86 8.32 0.07 3.82
C ILE A 86 7.02 -0.75 3.95
N ASP A 87 6.89 -1.82 3.16
CA ASP A 87 5.69 -2.67 3.15
C ASP A 87 5.39 -3.29 4.51
N ALA A 88 6.39 -3.48 5.35
CA ALA A 88 6.19 -4.01 6.70
C ALA A 88 5.26 -3.11 7.55
N TYR A 89 5.11 -1.84 7.20
CA TYR A 89 4.27 -0.88 7.89
C TYR A 89 2.94 -0.63 7.19
N LEU A 90 2.74 -1.20 6.03
CA LEU A 90 1.53 -1.00 5.24
C LEU A 90 0.53 -2.14 5.49
N PRO A 91 -0.78 -1.88 5.30
CA PRO A 91 -1.76 -2.95 5.34
C PRO A 91 -1.40 -4.04 4.33
N GLN A 92 -1.61 -5.30 4.71
CA GLN A 92 -1.35 -6.40 3.79
C GLN A 92 -2.25 -6.30 2.57
N ALA A 93 -1.69 -6.59 1.39
CA ALA A 93 -2.47 -6.61 0.17
C ALA A 93 -3.50 -7.74 0.23
N ALA A 94 -4.73 -7.46 -0.21
CA ALA A 94 -5.76 -8.46 -0.33
C ALA A 94 -5.38 -9.47 -1.43
N SER A 95 -5.54 -10.77 -1.15
CA SER A 95 -5.32 -11.81 -2.14
C SER A 95 -6.44 -11.81 -3.17
N GLN A 96 -6.21 -12.45 -4.32
CA GLN A 96 -7.26 -12.59 -5.34
C GLN A 96 -8.49 -13.32 -4.78
N GLU A 97 -8.27 -14.33 -3.93
CA GLU A 97 -9.37 -15.05 -3.28
C GLU A 97 -10.18 -14.15 -2.36
N GLU A 98 -9.51 -13.30 -1.60
CA GLU A 98 -10.17 -12.33 -0.72
C GLU A 98 -10.98 -11.31 -1.52
N ILE A 99 -10.43 -10.83 -2.63
CA ILE A 99 -11.11 -9.90 -3.53
C ILE A 99 -12.36 -10.57 -4.13
N THR A 100 -12.22 -11.80 -4.63
CA THR A 100 -13.35 -12.56 -5.21
C THR A 100 -14.45 -12.77 -4.20
N ARG A 101 -14.10 -13.17 -2.97
CA ARG A 101 -15.08 -13.38 -1.90
C ARG A 101 -15.79 -12.07 -1.54
N ALA A 102 -15.04 -10.97 -1.41
CA ALA A 102 -15.62 -9.67 -1.11
C ALA A 102 -16.62 -9.24 -2.19
N VAL A 103 -16.27 -9.47 -3.46
CA VAL A 103 -17.15 -9.15 -4.59
C VAL A 103 -18.42 -10.00 -4.58
N GLU A 104 -18.29 -11.32 -4.36
CA GLU A 104 -19.46 -12.22 -4.29
C GLU A 104 -20.41 -11.81 -3.16
N GLU A 105 -19.87 -11.53 -2.00
CA GLU A 105 -20.67 -11.08 -0.85
C GLU A 105 -21.32 -9.72 -1.12
N ALA A 106 -20.60 -8.82 -1.77
CA ALA A 106 -21.10 -7.49 -2.13
C ALA A 106 -22.24 -7.60 -3.15
N VAL A 107 -22.14 -8.51 -4.12
CA VAL A 107 -23.22 -8.77 -5.08
C VAL A 107 -24.48 -9.27 -4.37
N GLN A 108 -24.33 -10.19 -3.42
CA GLN A 108 -25.45 -10.70 -2.64
C GLN A 108 -26.07 -9.61 -1.76
N GLU A 109 -25.24 -8.83 -1.08
CA GLU A 109 -25.69 -7.73 -0.20
C GLU A 109 -26.48 -6.67 -0.95
N THR A 110 -26.00 -6.29 -2.14
CA THR A 110 -26.64 -5.24 -2.96
C THR A 110 -27.72 -5.76 -3.88
N CYS A 111 -27.91 -7.07 -3.95
CA CYS A 111 -28.82 -7.73 -4.87
C CYS A 111 -28.54 -7.34 -6.33
N ALA A 112 -27.29 -7.16 -6.67
CA ALA A 112 -26.86 -6.73 -8.00
C ALA A 112 -27.13 -7.80 -9.05
N SER A 113 -27.64 -7.38 -10.22
CA SER A 113 -27.98 -8.29 -11.31
C SER A 113 -27.39 -7.87 -12.66
N SER A 114 -26.83 -6.68 -12.76
CA SER A 114 -26.30 -6.17 -14.04
C SER A 114 -25.18 -5.16 -13.80
N MET A 115 -24.53 -4.77 -14.90
CA MET A 115 -23.45 -3.76 -14.88
C MET A 115 -23.91 -2.39 -14.36
N LYS A 116 -25.20 -2.12 -14.35
CA LYS A 116 -25.75 -0.88 -13.79
C LYS A 116 -25.50 -0.78 -12.28
N ASP A 117 -25.35 -1.92 -11.62
CA ASP A 117 -25.12 -2.01 -10.18
C ASP A 117 -23.65 -1.93 -9.80
N MET A 118 -22.74 -1.79 -10.78
CA MET A 118 -21.32 -1.84 -10.57
C MET A 118 -20.83 -0.87 -9.48
N GLY A 119 -21.32 0.37 -9.48
CA GLY A 119 -20.92 1.37 -8.48
C GLY A 119 -21.24 0.95 -7.06
N ASN A 120 -22.43 0.40 -6.83
CA ASN A 120 -22.87 -0.08 -5.52
C ASN A 120 -22.07 -1.31 -5.09
N VAL A 121 -21.80 -2.23 -6.01
CA VAL A 121 -21.00 -3.44 -5.73
C VAL A 121 -19.57 -3.05 -5.39
N MET A 122 -18.97 -2.12 -6.14
CA MET A 122 -17.62 -1.62 -5.86
C MET A 122 -17.53 -1.04 -4.45
N LYS A 123 -18.48 -0.20 -4.07
CA LYS A 123 -18.50 0.42 -2.74
C LYS A 123 -18.62 -0.65 -1.64
N ALA A 124 -19.51 -1.60 -1.80
CA ALA A 124 -19.69 -2.67 -0.81
C ALA A 124 -18.48 -3.59 -0.73
N ALA A 125 -17.87 -3.95 -1.87
CA ALA A 125 -16.68 -4.79 -1.91
C ALA A 125 -15.48 -4.10 -1.24
N MET A 126 -15.27 -2.81 -1.53
CA MET A 126 -14.17 -2.05 -0.91
C MET A 126 -14.36 -1.93 0.60
N ALA A 127 -15.59 -1.78 1.06
CA ALA A 127 -15.89 -1.74 2.50
C ALA A 127 -15.53 -3.07 3.19
N ARG A 128 -15.79 -4.20 2.51
CA ARG A 128 -15.45 -5.54 3.04
C ARG A 128 -13.96 -5.79 3.05
N LEU A 129 -13.20 -5.11 2.18
CA LEU A 129 -11.74 -5.20 2.12
C LEU A 129 -11.04 -4.16 2.99
N ALA A 130 -11.81 -3.41 3.80
CA ALA A 130 -11.24 -2.42 4.72
C ALA A 130 -10.24 -3.09 5.67
N GLY A 131 -9.11 -2.43 5.91
CA GLY A 131 -8.03 -2.99 6.72
C GLY A 131 -6.97 -3.75 5.91
N LYS A 132 -7.22 -3.99 4.61
CA LYS A 132 -6.24 -4.55 3.69
C LYS A 132 -6.04 -3.60 2.52
N SER A 133 -4.87 -3.66 1.90
CA SER A 133 -4.61 -2.90 0.69
C SER A 133 -5.23 -3.66 -0.49
N ALA A 134 -6.21 -3.06 -1.14
CA ALA A 134 -6.84 -3.64 -2.32
C ALA A 134 -6.65 -2.70 -3.50
N ASP A 135 -6.13 -3.25 -4.61
CA ASP A 135 -6.01 -2.51 -5.85
C ASP A 135 -7.40 -2.30 -6.43
N GLY A 136 -7.83 -1.04 -6.54
CA GLY A 136 -9.13 -0.68 -7.09
C GLY A 136 -9.40 -1.29 -8.46
N ARG A 137 -8.36 -1.41 -9.30
CA ARG A 137 -8.47 -2.01 -10.62
C ARG A 137 -8.75 -3.52 -10.53
N ALA A 138 -8.07 -4.22 -9.62
CA ALA A 138 -8.29 -5.65 -9.42
C ALA A 138 -9.71 -5.92 -8.93
N VAL A 139 -10.22 -5.09 -8.01
CA VAL A 139 -11.60 -5.18 -7.52
C VAL A 139 -12.58 -4.88 -8.65
N SER A 140 -12.33 -3.83 -9.43
CA SER A 140 -13.17 -3.45 -10.58
C SER A 140 -13.26 -4.59 -11.61
N ASP A 141 -12.13 -5.20 -11.95
CA ASP A 141 -12.09 -6.31 -12.89
C ASP A 141 -12.87 -7.51 -12.36
N ALA A 142 -12.75 -7.81 -11.07
CA ALA A 142 -13.51 -8.89 -10.44
C ALA A 142 -15.01 -8.62 -10.46
N VAL A 143 -15.44 -7.38 -10.20
CA VAL A 143 -16.85 -6.98 -10.27
C VAL A 143 -17.40 -7.13 -11.69
N LYS A 144 -16.66 -6.63 -12.68
CA LYS A 144 -17.05 -6.74 -14.09
C LYS A 144 -17.19 -8.20 -14.52
N SER A 145 -16.23 -9.03 -14.15
CA SER A 145 -16.24 -10.45 -14.46
C SER A 145 -17.46 -11.15 -13.86
N HIS A 146 -17.79 -10.83 -12.62
CA HIS A 146 -18.94 -11.43 -11.92
C HIS A 146 -20.27 -10.97 -12.52
N LEU A 147 -20.43 -9.68 -12.80
CA LEU A 147 -21.69 -9.13 -13.30
C LEU A 147 -21.95 -9.42 -14.78
N SER A 148 -20.91 -9.72 -15.55
CA SER A 148 -21.03 -10.03 -16.97
C SER A 148 -21.15 -11.52 -17.29
N SER A 149 -21.05 -12.38 -16.28
CA SER A 149 -21.15 -13.83 -16.45
C SER A 149 -22.59 -14.36 -16.29
#